data_060c8897233f8fbef5cfa8be80a323b2
#
_entry.id   060c8897233f8fbef5cfa8be80a323b2
#
_cell.length_a   1.000
_cell.length_b   1.000
_cell.length_c   1.000
_cell.angle_alpha   90.00
_cell.angle_beta   90.00
_cell.angle_gamma   90.00
#
_symmetry.space_group_name_H-M   'P 1'
#
loop_
_entity.id
_entity.type
_entity.pdbx_description
1 polymer ?
#
loop_
_entity_poly.entity_id
_entity_poly.type
_entity_poly.pdbx_seq_one_letter_code
_entity_poly.pdbx_strand_id
1 'polypeptide(L)'
;MNTMTSASGADSAQSIPTQFSPGDTIVGMRSRAIGPDLLRAAAILLVMLVHLPVEATPSVLLGVRTYGWLGVDVFFVLSGFLIGSQLFKEISRTGRLDIKSFYIRRAFRIFPAFFTVLGLYALFPPLRDAPTMQPLWSFATFMVNFNFDPRIGRAFSQAWSLCVEEHFYLILPILVLLLYRRINTKRALVVAAAAIFASMILRYTLWETQVAVLVETGNFRDAFSVYLRDVYYPTYTRLDGLLFGVTLAGLRHFYPDAYRRYAPPKVALPLGVAFVAIALILFSLRGPLEGANLFLVFQAQLGAVVGFPLVSLGIALILGAMLDLDHVITRWPVPGAASIATLAYSLYLSHKSVYHVDRLLFGEENLQGSLGFLIYLATSFAVAAALWYCVERTFLLIRDRVMRPGSTDRSQLSKPQLS
;
A
#
# COMPACT_ATOMS: atom_id res chain seq x y z
N MET A 1 58.19 -56.37 -7.65
CA MET A 1 57.11 -57.22 -8.20
C MET A 1 55.82 -56.52 -8.02
N ASN A 2 55.37 -55.94 -9.11
CA ASN A 2 54.01 -55.95 -9.65
C ASN A 2 52.84 -55.51 -8.72
N THR A 3 51.97 -54.68 -9.08
CA THR A 3 51.42 -54.22 -10.36
C THR A 3 50.60 -52.94 -10.12
N MET A 4 50.59 -52.04 -11.08
CA MET A 4 49.68 -50.93 -11.26
C MET A 4 48.27 -51.45 -11.55
N THR A 5 47.22 -50.77 -11.05
CA THR A 5 45.95 -50.71 -11.71
C THR A 5 45.36 -49.30 -11.57
N SER A 6 45.18 -48.70 -12.71
CA SER A 6 44.46 -47.45 -12.98
C SER A 6 42.96 -47.57 -12.77
N ALA A 7 42.32 -46.59 -12.15
CA ALA A 7 40.88 -46.43 -12.24
C ALA A 7 40.56 -45.02 -12.74
N SER A 8 39.95 -44.98 -13.91
CA SER A 8 39.45 -43.85 -14.62
C SER A 8 38.29 -43.16 -13.88
N GLY A 9 38.41 -41.84 -13.68
CA GLY A 9 37.29 -41.01 -13.25
C GLY A 9 36.32 -40.78 -14.42
N ALA A 10 35.08 -41.13 -14.25
CA ALA A 10 34.03 -40.80 -15.15
C ALA A 10 33.39 -39.47 -14.73
N ASP A 11 33.53 -38.51 -15.61
CA ASP A 11 32.79 -37.23 -15.62
C ASP A 11 31.31 -37.47 -15.70
N SER A 12 30.55 -37.14 -14.63
CA SER A 12 29.12 -37.09 -14.67
C SER A 12 28.69 -35.66 -14.98
N ALA A 13 28.61 -35.37 -16.28
CA ALA A 13 27.92 -34.18 -16.79
C ALA A 13 26.42 -34.28 -16.47
N GLN A 14 25.95 -33.49 -15.52
CA GLN A 14 24.53 -33.30 -15.27
C GLN A 14 23.91 -32.54 -16.46
N SER A 15 23.11 -33.26 -17.24
CA SER A 15 22.29 -32.76 -18.33
C SER A 15 21.21 -31.82 -17.82
N ILE A 16 21.22 -30.58 -18.30
CA ILE A 16 20.18 -29.58 -18.16
C ILE A 16 18.94 -30.05 -18.90
N PRO A 17 17.73 -30.15 -18.30
CA PRO A 17 16.54 -30.49 -19.04
C PRO A 17 16.07 -29.29 -19.86
N THR A 18 16.30 -29.35 -21.18
CA THR A 18 15.62 -28.52 -22.17
C THR A 18 14.44 -29.29 -22.73
N GLN A 19 13.23 -29.08 -22.18
CA GLN A 19 12.01 -29.31 -22.94
C GLN A 19 10.89 -28.42 -22.38
N PHE A 20 10.61 -27.31 -23.06
CA PHE A 20 9.36 -26.60 -22.95
C PHE A 20 8.33 -27.30 -23.84
N SER A 21 7.27 -27.86 -23.25
CA SER A 21 6.13 -28.41 -23.96
C SER A 21 5.19 -27.30 -24.44
N PRO A 22 4.60 -27.38 -25.66
CA PRO A 22 3.72 -26.35 -26.21
C PRO A 22 2.33 -26.22 -25.54
N GLY A 23 2.13 -26.80 -24.36
CA GLY A 23 0.86 -26.78 -23.62
C GLY A 23 0.74 -25.76 -22.50
N ASP A 24 1.80 -25.04 -22.13
CA ASP A 24 1.80 -24.13 -20.98
C ASP A 24 1.32 -22.72 -21.33
N THR A 25 0.20 -22.63 -22.02
CA THR A 25 -0.50 -21.36 -22.26
C THR A 25 -1.54 -21.07 -21.17
N ILE A 26 -1.17 -21.18 -19.91
CA ILE A 26 -1.80 -20.47 -18.82
C ILE A 26 -0.65 -19.72 -18.12
N VAL A 27 -0.65 -18.39 -18.31
CA VAL A 27 0.27 -17.41 -17.70
C VAL A 27 0.65 -17.88 -16.32
N GLY A 28 1.92 -18.18 -16.11
CA GLY A 28 2.47 -18.68 -14.85
C GLY A 28 2.00 -17.83 -13.68
N MET A 29 1.04 -18.31 -12.94
CA MET A 29 0.76 -17.89 -11.57
C MET A 29 1.99 -18.32 -10.74
N ARG A 30 3.05 -17.47 -10.72
CA ARG A 30 3.98 -17.51 -9.59
C ARG A 30 3.10 -17.53 -8.34
N SER A 31 3.29 -18.50 -7.48
CA SER A 31 2.54 -18.62 -6.24
C SER A 31 2.59 -17.27 -5.51
N ARG A 32 1.47 -16.54 -5.57
CA ARG A 32 1.33 -15.21 -4.97
C ARG A 32 1.31 -15.45 -3.47
N ALA A 33 2.18 -14.77 -2.72
CA ALA A 33 2.22 -14.91 -1.27
C ALA A 33 0.87 -14.51 -0.68
N ILE A 34 0.26 -15.40 0.09
CA ILE A 34 -1.09 -15.22 0.63
C ILE A 34 -1.10 -14.19 1.75
N GLY A 35 -0.03 -14.14 2.57
CA GLY A 35 0.08 -13.20 3.68
C GLY A 35 -0.12 -11.73 3.27
N PRO A 36 0.62 -11.19 2.29
CA PRO A 36 0.39 -9.83 1.77
C PRO A 36 -0.99 -9.61 1.17
N ASP A 37 -1.61 -10.64 0.57
CA ASP A 37 -2.97 -10.49 0.02
C ASP A 37 -4.02 -10.44 1.12
N LEU A 38 -3.86 -11.19 2.21
CA LEU A 38 -4.73 -11.08 3.39
C LEU A 38 -4.65 -9.68 4.00
N LEU A 39 -3.43 -9.14 4.19
CA LEU A 39 -3.26 -7.79 4.71
C LEU A 39 -3.87 -6.74 3.77
N ARG A 40 -3.72 -6.90 2.46
CA ARG A 40 -4.32 -5.99 1.47
C ARG A 40 -5.84 -6.05 1.49
N ALA A 41 -6.42 -7.26 1.61
CA ALA A 41 -7.86 -7.44 1.73
C ALA A 41 -8.39 -6.83 3.04
N ALA A 42 -7.73 -7.06 4.17
CA ALA A 42 -8.08 -6.44 5.44
C ALA A 42 -7.98 -4.90 5.37
N ALA A 43 -6.91 -4.38 4.76
CA ALA A 43 -6.69 -2.94 4.61
C ALA A 43 -7.80 -2.24 3.84
N ILE A 44 -8.21 -2.79 2.69
CA ILE A 44 -9.30 -2.16 1.91
C ILE A 44 -10.63 -2.24 2.63
N LEU A 45 -10.94 -3.34 3.32
CA LEU A 45 -12.17 -3.46 4.10
C LEU A 45 -12.20 -2.47 5.27
N LEU A 46 -11.08 -2.24 5.94
CA LEU A 46 -10.93 -1.21 6.98
C LEU A 46 -11.17 0.20 6.42
N VAL A 47 -10.57 0.52 5.26
CA VAL A 47 -10.78 1.82 4.59
C VAL A 47 -12.24 2.01 4.17
N MET A 48 -12.88 0.99 3.64
CA MET A 48 -14.31 1.06 3.30
C MET A 48 -15.16 1.27 4.55
N LEU A 49 -14.85 0.55 5.62
CA LEU A 49 -15.61 0.60 6.88
C LEU A 49 -15.56 1.99 7.53
N VAL A 50 -14.41 2.68 7.54
CA VAL A 50 -14.30 4.03 8.14
C VAL A 50 -15.11 5.08 7.39
N HIS A 51 -15.30 4.90 6.09
CA HIS A 51 -16.07 5.80 5.25
C HIS A 51 -17.58 5.46 5.17
N LEU A 52 -17.96 4.28 5.65
CA LEU A 52 -19.35 3.86 5.68
C LEU A 52 -20.16 4.75 6.65
N PRO A 53 -21.42 5.14 6.34
CA PRO A 53 -22.29 5.82 7.30
C PRO A 53 -22.44 5.03 8.60
N VAL A 54 -22.52 5.73 9.73
CA VAL A 54 -22.66 5.10 11.06
C VAL A 54 -23.94 4.28 11.14
N GLU A 55 -25.02 4.82 10.57
CA GLU A 55 -26.36 4.25 10.54
C GLU A 55 -26.43 2.91 9.77
N ALA A 56 -25.55 2.75 8.79
CA ALA A 56 -25.42 1.52 8.00
C ALA A 56 -24.39 0.55 8.60
N THR A 57 -23.65 0.96 9.63
CA THR A 57 -22.59 0.11 10.21
C THR A 57 -23.18 -0.81 11.29
N PRO A 58 -23.06 -2.16 11.16
CA PRO A 58 -23.47 -3.08 12.23
C PRO A 58 -22.80 -2.73 13.56
N SER A 59 -23.55 -2.79 14.66
CA SER A 59 -23.07 -2.37 16.00
C SER A 59 -21.76 -3.07 16.41
N VAL A 60 -21.60 -4.34 16.06
CA VAL A 60 -20.38 -5.14 16.32
C VAL A 60 -19.15 -4.57 15.60
N LEU A 61 -19.32 -3.84 14.49
CA LEU A 61 -18.23 -3.25 13.70
C LEU A 61 -17.94 -1.78 14.06
N LEU A 62 -18.74 -1.13 14.89
CA LEU A 62 -18.54 0.29 15.23
C LEU A 62 -17.17 0.55 15.87
N GLY A 63 -16.71 -0.32 16.76
CA GLY A 63 -15.38 -0.22 17.35
C GLY A 63 -14.26 -0.36 16.32
N VAL A 64 -14.39 -1.30 15.39
CA VAL A 64 -13.43 -1.51 14.30
C VAL A 64 -13.44 -0.34 13.32
N ARG A 65 -14.64 0.19 12.99
CA ARG A 65 -14.82 1.36 12.12
C ARG A 65 -14.00 2.56 12.57
N THR A 66 -13.94 2.82 13.87
CA THR A 66 -13.18 3.93 14.46
C THR A 66 -11.69 3.88 14.08
N TYR A 67 -11.15 2.69 13.90
CA TYR A 67 -9.74 2.47 13.53
C TYR A 67 -9.56 2.08 12.05
N GLY A 68 -10.58 2.21 11.22
CA GLY A 68 -10.52 1.84 9.80
C GLY A 68 -9.48 2.61 8.99
N TRP A 69 -9.05 3.78 9.44
CA TRP A 69 -7.95 4.55 8.86
C TRP A 69 -6.60 3.79 8.85
N LEU A 70 -6.40 2.81 9.77
CA LEU A 70 -5.23 1.91 9.78
C LEU A 70 -5.02 1.20 8.45
N GLY A 71 -6.08 0.98 7.67
CA GLY A 71 -5.97 0.37 6.35
C GLY A 71 -5.02 1.12 5.43
N VAL A 72 -4.94 2.45 5.53
CA VAL A 72 -3.98 3.26 4.76
C VAL A 72 -2.54 2.99 5.19
N ASP A 73 -2.27 2.86 6.49
CA ASP A 73 -0.94 2.54 7.01
C ASP A 73 -0.50 1.13 6.60
N VAL A 74 -1.43 0.17 6.55
CA VAL A 74 -1.16 -1.17 6.00
C VAL A 74 -0.77 -1.08 4.53
N PHE A 75 -1.46 -0.27 3.71
CA PHE A 75 -1.09 -0.05 2.32
C PHE A 75 0.29 0.58 2.20
N PHE A 76 0.63 1.59 2.99
CA PHE A 76 1.94 2.22 2.97
C PHE A 76 3.07 1.23 3.28
N VAL A 77 2.92 0.38 4.31
CA VAL A 77 3.93 -0.64 4.64
C VAL A 77 4.05 -1.67 3.52
N LEU A 78 2.92 -2.16 2.98
CA LEU A 78 2.91 -3.10 1.85
C LEU A 78 3.57 -2.49 0.61
N SER A 79 3.26 -1.24 0.28
CA SER A 79 3.82 -0.51 -0.85
C SER A 79 5.34 -0.33 -0.70
N GLY A 80 5.79 0.12 0.46
CA GLY A 80 7.22 0.22 0.77
C GLY A 80 7.96 -1.11 0.64
N PHE A 81 7.38 -2.18 1.20
CA PHE A 81 7.97 -3.52 1.12
C PHE A 81 8.05 -4.06 -0.31
N LEU A 82 6.97 -3.95 -1.08
CA LEU A 82 6.91 -4.48 -2.44
C LEU A 82 7.88 -3.75 -3.38
N ILE A 83 7.91 -2.42 -3.30
CA ILE A 83 8.82 -1.60 -4.11
C ILE A 83 10.26 -1.84 -3.69
N GLY A 84 10.56 -1.78 -2.39
CA GLY A 84 11.89 -2.06 -1.86
C GLY A 84 12.40 -3.43 -2.29
N SER A 85 11.57 -4.48 -2.15
CA SER A 85 11.91 -5.85 -2.56
C SER A 85 12.21 -5.95 -4.05
N GLN A 86 11.41 -5.27 -4.90
CA GLN A 86 11.65 -5.24 -6.35
C GLN A 86 12.98 -4.58 -6.69
N LEU A 87 13.25 -3.39 -6.16
CA LEU A 87 14.46 -2.62 -6.43
C LEU A 87 15.71 -3.33 -5.92
N PHE A 88 15.68 -3.85 -4.69
CA PHE A 88 16.83 -4.55 -4.10
C PHE A 88 17.15 -5.84 -4.86
N LYS A 89 16.13 -6.61 -5.25
CA LYS A 89 16.32 -7.82 -6.05
C LYS A 89 16.91 -7.51 -7.43
N GLU A 90 16.44 -6.46 -8.09
CA GLU A 90 16.92 -6.06 -9.41
C GLU A 90 18.39 -5.59 -9.35
N ILE A 91 18.70 -4.65 -8.45
CA ILE A 91 20.05 -4.09 -8.33
C ILE A 91 21.09 -5.12 -7.85
N SER A 92 20.72 -6.03 -6.95
CA SER A 92 21.62 -7.09 -6.49
C SER A 92 21.93 -8.12 -7.58
N ARG A 93 20.96 -8.38 -8.48
CA ARG A 93 21.12 -9.34 -9.56
C ARG A 93 21.91 -8.78 -10.75
N THR A 94 21.69 -7.50 -11.10
CA THR A 94 22.18 -6.92 -12.35
C THR A 94 23.21 -5.81 -12.15
N GLY A 95 23.37 -5.32 -10.92
CA GLY A 95 24.17 -4.13 -10.61
C GLY A 95 23.59 -2.82 -11.17
N ARG A 96 22.40 -2.87 -11.78
CA ARG A 96 21.74 -1.75 -12.44
C ARG A 96 20.25 -1.75 -12.11
N LEU A 97 19.59 -0.59 -12.25
CA LEU A 97 18.15 -0.46 -12.18
C LEU A 97 17.63 0.04 -13.53
N ASP A 98 16.68 -0.66 -14.11
CA ASP A 98 15.92 -0.17 -15.26
C ASP A 98 14.79 0.74 -14.77
N ILE A 99 15.18 1.99 -14.48
CA ILE A 99 14.28 3.04 -13.98
C ILE A 99 13.12 3.28 -14.95
N LYS A 100 13.39 3.26 -16.27
CA LYS A 100 12.36 3.46 -17.29
C LYS A 100 11.27 2.38 -17.21
N SER A 101 11.69 1.12 -17.21
CA SER A 101 10.75 0.00 -17.06
C SER A 101 10.03 0.00 -15.71
N PHE A 102 10.70 0.46 -14.64
CA PHE A 102 10.07 0.63 -13.34
C PHE A 102 8.91 1.62 -13.42
N TYR A 103 9.14 2.84 -13.93
CA TYR A 103 8.09 3.86 -14.01
C TYR A 103 6.97 3.47 -14.98
N ILE A 104 7.29 2.85 -16.12
CA ILE A 104 6.27 2.34 -17.06
C ILE A 104 5.36 1.34 -16.35
N ARG A 105 5.93 0.36 -15.62
CA ARG A 105 5.12 -0.62 -14.86
C ARG A 105 4.18 0.03 -13.85
N ARG A 106 4.63 1.09 -13.17
CA ARG A 106 3.82 1.84 -12.20
C ARG A 106 2.76 2.69 -12.86
N ALA A 107 3.12 3.43 -13.90
CA ALA A 107 2.16 4.24 -14.65
C ALA A 107 0.99 3.40 -15.18
N PHE A 108 1.26 2.26 -15.81
CA PHE A 108 0.20 1.35 -16.28
C PHE A 108 -0.63 0.71 -15.16
N ARG A 109 -0.09 0.63 -13.95
CA ARG A 109 -0.80 0.08 -12.78
C ARG A 109 -1.74 1.07 -12.12
N ILE A 110 -1.36 2.35 -12.09
CA ILE A 110 -1.99 3.38 -11.25
C ILE A 110 -2.80 4.36 -12.10
N PHE A 111 -2.18 4.98 -13.12
CA PHE A 111 -2.76 6.09 -13.85
C PHE A 111 -4.08 5.79 -14.55
N PRO A 112 -4.27 4.63 -15.23
CA PRO A 112 -5.50 4.42 -15.99
C PRO A 112 -6.75 4.46 -15.12
N ALA A 113 -6.80 3.72 -14.02
CA ALA A 113 -7.95 3.71 -13.13
C ALA A 113 -8.09 5.03 -12.37
N PHE A 114 -6.96 5.63 -11.91
CA PHE A 114 -6.96 6.92 -11.24
C PHE A 114 -7.56 8.03 -12.12
N PHE A 115 -7.06 8.20 -13.35
CA PHE A 115 -7.56 9.22 -14.26
C PHE A 115 -8.97 8.94 -14.77
N THR A 116 -9.38 7.68 -14.87
CA THR A 116 -10.78 7.32 -15.16
C THR A 116 -11.70 7.83 -14.06
N VAL A 117 -11.39 7.53 -12.79
CA VAL A 117 -12.22 7.99 -11.65
C VAL A 117 -12.15 9.51 -11.51
N LEU A 118 -10.97 10.12 -11.64
CA LEU A 118 -10.81 11.58 -11.62
C LEU A 118 -11.66 12.23 -12.73
N GLY A 119 -11.66 11.67 -13.93
CA GLY A 119 -12.49 12.13 -15.05
C GLY A 119 -13.98 12.03 -14.75
N LEU A 120 -14.44 10.94 -14.12
CA LEU A 120 -15.81 10.80 -13.67
C LEU A 120 -16.21 11.88 -12.64
N TYR A 121 -15.34 12.13 -11.65
CA TYR A 121 -15.56 13.22 -10.67
C TYR A 121 -15.57 14.61 -11.32
N ALA A 122 -14.75 14.83 -12.35
CA ALA A 122 -14.69 16.11 -13.05
C ALA A 122 -15.92 16.38 -13.92
N LEU A 123 -16.32 15.37 -14.71
CA LEU A 123 -17.35 15.49 -15.74
C LEU A 123 -18.78 15.28 -15.20
N PHE A 124 -18.93 14.51 -14.12
CA PHE A 124 -20.24 14.15 -13.56
C PHE A 124 -20.34 14.57 -12.09
N PRO A 125 -20.69 15.85 -11.79
CA PRO A 125 -20.83 16.33 -10.41
C PRO A 125 -21.70 15.48 -9.50
N PRO A 126 -22.79 14.84 -9.97
CA PRO A 126 -23.61 13.94 -9.13
C PRO A 126 -22.87 12.71 -8.58
N LEU A 127 -21.72 12.35 -9.14
CA LEU A 127 -20.89 11.25 -8.63
C LEU A 127 -19.94 11.68 -7.50
N ARG A 128 -19.85 12.98 -7.21
CA ARG A 128 -18.94 13.49 -6.17
C ARG A 128 -19.52 13.20 -4.79
N ASP A 129 -18.69 12.64 -3.94
CA ASP A 129 -19.01 12.35 -2.52
C ASP A 129 -19.10 13.62 -1.65
N ALA A 130 -18.84 14.79 -2.22
CA ALA A 130 -19.03 16.11 -1.60
C ALA A 130 -19.29 17.17 -2.67
N PRO A 131 -19.95 18.29 -2.30
CA PRO A 131 -20.36 19.33 -3.26
C PRO A 131 -19.19 19.98 -3.99
N THR A 132 -18.05 20.13 -3.32
CA THR A 132 -16.89 20.85 -3.82
C THR A 132 -15.65 19.95 -3.87
N MET A 133 -14.76 20.26 -4.79
CA MET A 133 -13.53 19.51 -5.07
C MET A 133 -12.33 20.48 -5.13
N GLN A 134 -11.16 20.03 -4.70
CA GLN A 134 -9.92 20.76 -4.91
C GLN A 134 -9.65 20.94 -6.42
N PRO A 135 -8.81 21.91 -6.83
CA PRO A 135 -8.49 22.15 -8.24
C PRO A 135 -8.01 20.86 -8.95
N LEU A 136 -8.54 20.58 -10.14
CA LEU A 136 -8.22 19.34 -10.89
C LEU A 136 -6.72 19.15 -11.13
N TRP A 137 -5.97 20.24 -11.35
CA TRP A 137 -4.52 20.16 -11.56
C TRP A 137 -3.80 19.53 -10.36
N SER A 138 -4.29 19.78 -9.13
CA SER A 138 -3.66 19.22 -7.93
C SER A 138 -3.80 17.70 -7.84
N PHE A 139 -4.90 17.14 -8.34
CA PHE A 139 -5.05 15.70 -8.50
C PHE A 139 -4.23 15.16 -9.67
N ALA A 140 -4.28 15.83 -10.82
CA ALA A 140 -3.59 15.39 -12.03
C ALA A 140 -2.06 15.34 -11.86
N THR A 141 -1.50 16.19 -11.00
CA THR A 141 -0.08 16.23 -10.66
C THR A 141 0.27 15.48 -9.38
N PHE A 142 -0.71 14.81 -8.74
CA PHE A 142 -0.54 14.15 -7.45
C PHE A 142 -0.10 15.08 -6.31
N MET A 143 -0.47 16.37 -6.37
CA MET A 143 -0.09 17.39 -5.37
C MET A 143 -1.24 17.73 -4.41
N VAL A 144 -2.39 17.05 -4.52
CA VAL A 144 -3.58 17.38 -3.72
C VAL A 144 -3.39 17.20 -2.22
N ASN A 145 -2.46 16.36 -1.79
CA ASN A 145 -2.15 16.12 -0.38
C ASN A 145 -1.31 17.24 0.27
N PHE A 146 -0.71 18.10 -0.53
CA PHE A 146 -0.10 19.34 -0.04
C PHE A 146 -1.16 20.45 -0.05
N ASN A 147 -1.44 21.00 1.11
CA ASN A 147 -2.43 22.07 1.26
C ASN A 147 -3.90 21.67 0.94
N PHE A 148 -4.26 20.40 1.18
CA PHE A 148 -5.65 19.96 1.09
C PHE A 148 -6.49 20.64 2.18
N ASP A 149 -7.37 21.56 1.81
CA ASP A 149 -8.28 22.19 2.76
C ASP A 149 -9.66 21.53 2.72
N PRO A 150 -10.05 20.75 3.77
CA PRO A 150 -11.35 20.11 3.84
C PRO A 150 -12.54 21.08 3.87
N ARG A 151 -12.31 22.37 4.15
CA ARG A 151 -13.33 23.42 4.17
C ARG A 151 -13.69 23.89 2.77
N ILE A 152 -12.71 23.85 1.84
CA ILE A 152 -12.88 24.29 0.44
C ILE A 152 -13.47 23.17 -0.41
N GLY A 153 -12.99 21.93 -0.25
CA GLY A 153 -13.48 20.83 -1.07
C GLY A 153 -13.03 19.45 -0.57
N ARG A 154 -14.00 18.54 -0.43
CA ARG A 154 -13.78 17.19 0.12
C ARG A 154 -13.91 16.09 -0.90
N ALA A 155 -14.49 16.36 -2.09
CA ALA A 155 -14.69 15.33 -3.09
C ALA A 155 -13.37 14.71 -3.52
N PHE A 156 -13.37 13.38 -3.64
CA PHE A 156 -12.19 12.57 -3.98
C PHE A 156 -11.03 12.72 -2.98
N SER A 157 -11.35 12.99 -1.70
CA SER A 157 -10.32 13.23 -0.68
C SER A 157 -9.39 12.04 -0.48
N GLN A 158 -9.84 10.78 -0.69
CA GLN A 158 -9.01 9.58 -0.54
C GLN A 158 -7.77 9.58 -1.46
N ALA A 159 -7.74 10.40 -2.52
CA ALA A 159 -6.58 10.54 -3.40
C ALA A 159 -5.30 11.01 -2.67
N TRP A 160 -5.40 11.64 -1.48
CA TRP A 160 -4.25 12.13 -0.72
C TRP A 160 -3.18 11.05 -0.47
N SER A 161 -3.59 9.83 -0.12
CA SER A 161 -2.65 8.76 0.20
C SER A 161 -1.93 8.22 -1.03
N LEU A 162 -2.62 8.22 -2.19
CA LEU A 162 -2.00 7.88 -3.47
C LEU A 162 -0.91 8.89 -3.84
N CYS A 163 -1.11 10.19 -3.52
CA CYS A 163 -0.07 11.19 -3.72
C CYS A 163 1.18 10.89 -2.88
N VAL A 164 1.01 10.50 -1.61
CA VAL A 164 2.14 10.08 -0.75
C VAL A 164 2.89 8.91 -1.38
N GLU A 165 2.18 7.90 -1.88
CA GLU A 165 2.80 6.75 -2.54
C GLU A 165 3.52 7.14 -3.84
N GLU A 166 2.91 7.98 -4.70
CA GLU A 166 3.51 8.41 -5.97
C GLU A 166 4.77 9.24 -5.76
N HIS A 167 4.79 10.15 -4.78
CA HIS A 167 6.01 10.88 -4.41
C HIS A 167 7.12 9.92 -3.97
N PHE A 168 6.76 8.92 -3.17
CA PHE A 168 7.72 7.91 -2.73
C PHE A 168 8.23 7.05 -3.90
N TYR A 169 7.35 6.63 -4.81
CA TYR A 169 7.73 5.85 -5.99
C TYR A 169 8.62 6.65 -6.95
N LEU A 170 8.42 7.96 -7.02
CA LEU A 170 9.26 8.85 -7.83
C LEU A 170 10.68 8.95 -7.26
N ILE A 171 10.81 9.07 -5.95
CA ILE A 171 12.08 9.39 -5.29
C ILE A 171 12.89 8.13 -4.99
N LEU A 172 12.27 7.05 -4.50
CA LEU A 172 12.98 5.88 -3.98
C LEU A 172 13.92 5.20 -4.99
N PRO A 173 13.53 4.93 -6.27
CA PRO A 173 14.44 4.28 -7.23
C PRO A 173 15.70 5.11 -7.49
N ILE A 174 15.55 6.44 -7.53
CA ILE A 174 16.66 7.38 -7.72
C ILE A 174 17.59 7.32 -6.51
N LEU A 175 17.03 7.35 -5.29
CA LEU A 175 17.82 7.21 -4.05
C LEU A 175 18.56 5.88 -4.00
N VAL A 176 17.89 4.78 -4.32
CA VAL A 176 18.52 3.45 -4.35
C VAL A 176 19.68 3.43 -5.36
N LEU A 177 19.49 3.97 -6.57
CA LEU A 177 20.54 4.02 -7.59
C LEU A 177 21.74 4.83 -7.14
N LEU A 178 21.51 6.01 -6.54
CA LEU A 178 22.58 6.92 -6.10
C LEU A 178 23.33 6.41 -4.88
N LEU A 179 22.62 5.72 -3.98
CA LEU A 179 23.13 5.37 -2.66
C LEU A 179 23.64 3.93 -2.57
N TYR A 180 23.16 3.02 -3.41
CA TYR A 180 23.51 1.59 -3.34
C TYR A 180 25.00 1.29 -3.28
N ARG A 181 25.81 2.01 -4.06
CA ARG A 181 27.28 1.86 -4.08
C ARG A 181 28.02 2.71 -3.04
N ARG A 182 27.36 3.69 -2.44
CA ARG A 182 27.98 4.69 -1.55
C ARG A 182 27.64 4.51 -0.09
N ILE A 183 26.48 3.89 0.20
CA ILE A 183 25.96 3.74 1.56
C ILE A 183 25.81 2.27 1.87
N ASN A 184 26.44 1.83 2.96
CA ASN A 184 26.16 0.50 3.50
C ASN A 184 24.77 0.47 4.18
N THR A 185 24.25 -0.74 4.39
CA THR A 185 22.89 -0.91 4.96
C THR A 185 22.73 -0.26 6.34
N LYS A 186 23.78 -0.24 7.17
CA LYS A 186 23.73 0.44 8.48
C LYS A 186 23.45 1.93 8.31
N ARG A 187 24.16 2.59 7.39
CA ARG A 187 23.91 4.02 7.09
C ARG A 187 22.51 4.24 6.47
N ALA A 188 22.04 3.33 5.61
CA ALA A 188 20.68 3.40 5.07
C ALA A 188 19.62 3.30 6.18
N LEU A 189 19.80 2.42 7.15
CA LEU A 189 18.94 2.30 8.33
C LEU A 189 18.95 3.57 9.20
N VAL A 190 20.14 4.16 9.40
CA VAL A 190 20.27 5.43 10.13
C VAL A 190 19.55 6.56 9.40
N VAL A 191 19.67 6.65 8.07
CA VAL A 191 18.95 7.65 7.26
C VAL A 191 17.44 7.45 7.36
N ALA A 192 16.96 6.22 7.25
CA ALA A 192 15.53 5.92 7.41
C ALA A 192 15.01 6.29 8.81
N ALA A 193 15.76 5.91 9.87
CA ALA A 193 15.43 6.28 11.25
C ALA A 193 15.44 7.81 11.46
N ALA A 194 16.43 8.50 10.93
CA ALA A 194 16.51 9.96 10.99
C ALA A 194 15.33 10.64 10.27
N ALA A 195 14.91 10.11 9.11
CA ALA A 195 13.74 10.62 8.38
C ALA A 195 12.43 10.41 9.17
N ILE A 196 12.26 9.25 9.82
CA ILE A 196 11.11 8.98 10.69
C ILE A 196 11.13 9.95 11.89
N PHE A 197 12.28 10.11 12.53
CA PHE A 197 12.42 11.00 13.69
C PHE A 197 12.18 12.48 13.31
N ALA A 198 12.70 12.92 12.16
CA ALA A 198 12.41 14.26 11.63
C ALA A 198 10.90 14.47 11.37
N SER A 199 10.23 13.45 10.82
CA SER A 199 8.77 13.47 10.64
C SER A 199 8.02 13.55 11.99
N MET A 200 8.51 12.87 13.03
CA MET A 200 7.94 12.99 14.40
C MET A 200 8.10 14.39 14.97
N ILE A 201 9.29 14.99 14.86
CA ILE A 201 9.55 16.37 15.31
C ILE A 201 8.63 17.33 14.56
N LEU A 202 8.52 17.18 13.24
CA LEU A 202 7.66 18.04 12.42
C LEU A 202 6.18 17.92 12.83
N ARG A 203 5.67 16.68 13.03
CA ARG A 203 4.29 16.48 13.54
C ARG A 203 4.08 17.12 14.91
N TYR A 204 5.06 16.99 15.81
CA TYR A 204 5.01 17.64 17.10
C TYR A 204 4.92 19.16 16.97
N THR A 205 5.80 19.77 16.16
CA THR A 205 5.82 21.23 15.94
C THR A 205 4.52 21.71 15.30
N LEU A 206 4.03 21.03 14.26
CA LEU A 206 2.76 21.39 13.60
C LEU A 206 1.57 21.23 14.55
N TRP A 207 1.59 20.20 15.40
CA TRP A 207 0.57 20.03 16.41
C TRP A 207 0.54 21.21 17.38
N GLU A 208 1.67 21.55 18.00
CA GLU A 208 1.76 22.63 18.99
C GLU A 208 1.40 23.99 18.38
N THR A 209 1.90 24.27 17.18
CA THR A 209 1.74 25.61 16.58
C THR A 209 0.43 25.84 15.86
N GLN A 210 -0.25 24.77 15.41
CA GLN A 210 -1.41 24.88 14.53
C GLN A 210 -2.67 24.24 15.15
N VAL A 211 -2.55 23.05 15.73
CA VAL A 211 -3.71 22.26 16.18
C VAL A 211 -4.07 22.58 17.64
N ALA A 212 -3.09 22.56 18.54
CA ALA A 212 -3.30 22.74 19.97
C ALA A 212 -3.98 24.06 20.29
N VAL A 213 -3.56 25.14 19.65
CA VAL A 213 -4.16 26.49 19.81
C VAL A 213 -5.67 26.50 19.50
N LEU A 214 -6.08 25.75 18.47
CA LEU A 214 -7.50 25.65 18.10
C LEU A 214 -8.28 24.74 19.05
N VAL A 215 -7.64 23.70 19.57
CA VAL A 215 -8.22 22.82 20.59
C VAL A 215 -8.45 23.59 21.90
N GLU A 216 -7.46 24.37 22.36
CA GLU A 216 -7.54 25.20 23.58
C GLU A 216 -8.64 26.26 23.51
N THR A 217 -8.88 26.82 22.33
CA THR A 217 -9.96 27.78 22.08
C THR A 217 -11.33 27.13 21.87
N GLY A 218 -11.46 25.80 21.94
CA GLY A 218 -12.70 25.05 21.73
C GLY A 218 -13.14 24.96 20.29
N ASN A 219 -12.30 25.37 19.32
CA ASN A 219 -12.62 25.32 17.89
C ASN A 219 -12.22 23.98 17.26
N PHE A 220 -12.86 22.90 17.70
CA PHE A 220 -12.53 21.52 17.32
C PHE A 220 -12.71 21.21 15.83
N ARG A 221 -13.66 21.87 15.18
CA ARG A 221 -13.92 21.69 13.75
C ARG A 221 -12.74 22.17 12.90
N ASP A 222 -12.24 23.35 13.22
CA ASP A 222 -11.08 23.90 12.54
C ASP A 222 -9.80 23.16 12.93
N ALA A 223 -9.65 22.78 14.22
CA ALA A 223 -8.55 21.97 14.69
C ALA A 223 -8.42 20.66 13.88
N PHE A 224 -9.55 19.98 13.65
CA PHE A 224 -9.56 18.77 12.82
C PHE A 224 -9.21 19.05 11.35
N SER A 225 -9.72 20.13 10.79
CA SER A 225 -9.41 20.51 9.40
C SER A 225 -7.93 20.83 9.21
N VAL A 226 -7.34 21.55 10.17
CA VAL A 226 -5.91 21.87 10.21
C VAL A 226 -5.07 20.63 10.44
N TYR A 227 -5.50 19.74 11.35
CA TYR A 227 -4.84 18.45 11.57
C TYR A 227 -4.78 17.61 10.28
N LEU A 228 -5.89 17.51 9.55
CA LEU A 228 -5.90 16.79 8.27
C LEU A 228 -4.96 17.43 7.24
N ARG A 229 -5.02 18.77 7.10
CA ARG A 229 -4.24 19.51 6.11
C ARG A 229 -2.74 19.46 6.39
N ASP A 230 -2.31 19.65 7.65
CA ASP A 230 -0.91 19.92 8.00
C ASP A 230 -0.20 18.71 8.61
N VAL A 231 -0.94 17.78 9.27
CA VAL A 231 -0.36 16.63 9.98
C VAL A 231 -0.67 15.30 9.30
N TYR A 232 -1.90 15.10 8.82
CA TYR A 232 -2.35 13.78 8.38
C TYR A 232 -2.13 13.51 6.88
N TYR A 233 -2.33 14.50 6.00
CA TYR A 233 -2.24 14.30 4.55
C TYR A 233 -0.86 14.53 3.93
N PRO A 234 -0.01 15.46 4.41
CA PRO A 234 1.24 15.77 3.73
C PRO A 234 2.21 14.59 3.69
N THR A 235 2.91 14.43 2.57
CA THR A 235 3.88 13.35 2.37
C THR A 235 4.96 13.33 3.45
N TYR A 236 5.49 14.51 3.82
CA TYR A 236 6.60 14.63 4.77
C TYR A 236 6.24 14.22 6.21
N THR A 237 4.96 14.12 6.53
CA THR A 237 4.47 13.65 7.83
C THR A 237 4.00 12.19 7.82
N ARG A 238 3.99 11.50 6.68
CA ARG A 238 3.38 10.18 6.50
C ARG A 238 4.28 9.15 5.81
N LEU A 239 5.59 9.35 5.87
CA LEU A 239 6.56 8.41 5.27
C LEU A 239 6.81 7.16 6.13
N ASP A 240 6.35 7.13 7.37
CA ASP A 240 6.63 6.05 8.34
C ASP A 240 6.37 4.65 7.76
N GLY A 241 5.16 4.39 7.26
CA GLY A 241 4.78 3.09 6.72
C GLY A 241 5.64 2.66 5.53
N LEU A 242 5.87 3.57 4.59
CA LEU A 242 6.70 3.32 3.41
C LEU A 242 8.14 3.01 3.79
N LEU A 243 8.72 3.78 4.71
CA LEU A 243 10.10 3.58 5.19
C LEU A 243 10.26 2.27 5.98
N PHE A 244 9.31 1.92 6.87
CA PHE A 244 9.34 0.63 7.56
C PHE A 244 9.16 -0.53 6.59
N GLY A 245 8.32 -0.40 5.56
CA GLY A 245 8.17 -1.38 4.50
C GLY A 245 9.48 -1.62 3.72
N VAL A 246 10.15 -0.55 3.27
CA VAL A 246 11.47 -0.65 2.60
C VAL A 246 12.54 -1.21 3.52
N THR A 247 12.54 -0.82 4.80
CA THR A 247 13.45 -1.34 5.81
C THR A 247 13.29 -2.86 5.97
N LEU A 248 12.04 -3.33 6.08
CA LEU A 248 11.74 -4.77 6.12
C LEU A 248 12.26 -5.48 4.87
N ALA A 249 12.03 -4.90 3.67
CA ALA A 249 12.54 -5.46 2.42
C ALA A 249 14.07 -5.55 2.41
N GLY A 250 14.75 -4.50 2.87
CA GLY A 250 16.21 -4.46 2.95
C GLY A 250 16.77 -5.47 3.95
N LEU A 251 16.20 -5.57 5.14
CA LEU A 251 16.62 -6.54 6.16
C LEU A 251 16.45 -7.98 5.66
N ARG A 252 15.33 -8.30 5.05
CA ARG A 252 15.07 -9.64 4.51
C ARG A 252 15.96 -9.98 3.32
N HIS A 253 16.35 -8.98 2.53
CA HIS A 253 17.15 -9.19 1.33
C HIS A 253 18.65 -9.27 1.63
N PHE A 254 19.18 -8.34 2.44
CA PHE A 254 20.61 -8.21 2.68
C PHE A 254 21.08 -8.92 3.94
N TYR A 255 20.20 -9.17 4.91
CA TYR A 255 20.52 -9.78 6.20
C TYR A 255 19.51 -10.87 6.61
N PRO A 256 19.24 -11.87 5.74
CA PRO A 256 18.20 -12.86 5.98
C PRO A 256 18.41 -13.66 7.27
N ASP A 257 19.66 -14.01 7.60
CA ASP A 257 19.96 -14.80 8.79
C ASP A 257 19.78 -13.97 10.08
N ALA A 258 20.26 -12.73 10.08
CA ALA A 258 20.04 -11.81 11.20
C ALA A 258 18.52 -11.55 11.38
N TYR A 259 17.80 -11.31 10.28
CA TYR A 259 16.35 -11.13 10.33
C TYR A 259 15.64 -12.34 10.96
N ARG A 260 15.93 -13.57 10.49
CA ARG A 260 15.35 -14.80 11.04
C ARG A 260 15.70 -15.03 12.50
N ARG A 261 16.91 -14.65 12.92
CA ARG A 261 17.36 -14.80 14.31
C ARG A 261 16.66 -13.83 15.26
N TYR A 262 16.50 -12.55 14.88
CA TYR A 262 16.00 -11.51 15.77
C TYR A 262 14.51 -11.23 15.62
N ALA A 263 13.91 -11.55 14.49
CA ALA A 263 12.49 -11.35 14.22
C ALA A 263 11.79 -12.63 13.72
N PRO A 264 11.97 -13.79 14.40
CA PRO A 264 11.21 -14.99 14.02
C PRO A 264 9.71 -14.74 14.20
N PRO A 265 8.83 -15.44 13.44
CA PRO A 265 7.38 -15.20 13.48
C PRO A 265 6.77 -15.24 14.87
N LYS A 266 7.24 -16.15 15.74
CA LYS A 266 6.80 -16.28 17.14
C LYS A 266 7.11 -15.04 18.00
N VAL A 267 8.04 -14.20 17.59
CA VAL A 267 8.40 -12.93 18.26
C VAL A 267 7.80 -11.76 17.49
N ALA A 268 7.98 -11.73 16.16
CA ALA A 268 7.55 -10.61 15.34
C ALA A 268 6.03 -10.40 15.35
N LEU A 269 5.25 -11.49 15.31
CA LEU A 269 3.79 -11.37 15.28
C LEU A 269 3.22 -10.78 16.58
N PRO A 270 3.48 -11.34 17.78
CA PRO A 270 2.95 -10.77 19.02
C PRO A 270 3.51 -9.37 19.31
N LEU A 271 4.77 -9.12 18.99
CA LEU A 271 5.37 -7.79 19.17
C LEU A 271 4.72 -6.77 18.20
N GLY A 272 4.46 -7.17 16.96
CA GLY A 272 3.77 -6.33 15.99
C GLY A 272 2.35 -5.98 16.44
N VAL A 273 1.59 -6.97 16.93
CA VAL A 273 0.26 -6.74 17.51
C VAL A 273 0.33 -5.83 18.74
N ALA A 274 1.31 -6.01 19.61
CA ALA A 274 1.51 -5.16 20.79
C ALA A 274 1.80 -3.71 20.38
N PHE A 275 2.66 -3.46 19.39
CA PHE A 275 2.93 -2.09 18.93
C PHE A 275 1.70 -1.43 18.31
N VAL A 276 0.91 -2.16 17.52
CA VAL A 276 -0.35 -1.63 17.01
C VAL A 276 -1.30 -1.32 18.17
N ALA A 277 -1.45 -2.22 19.16
CA ALA A 277 -2.32 -1.99 20.32
C ALA A 277 -1.87 -0.77 21.14
N ILE A 278 -0.58 -0.64 21.41
CA ILE A 278 -0.02 0.55 22.11
C ILE A 278 -0.32 1.82 21.31
N ALA A 279 -0.11 1.79 20.01
CA ALA A 279 -0.41 2.95 19.15
C ALA A 279 -1.90 3.33 19.22
N LEU A 280 -2.81 2.34 19.16
CA LEU A 280 -4.25 2.60 19.30
C LEU A 280 -4.61 3.19 20.68
N ILE A 281 -3.94 2.73 21.75
CA ILE A 281 -4.07 3.34 23.07
C ILE A 281 -3.61 4.80 23.03
N LEU A 282 -2.44 5.10 22.43
CA LEU A 282 -1.94 6.48 22.31
C LEU A 282 -2.90 7.39 21.53
N PHE A 283 -3.52 6.89 20.47
CA PHE A 283 -4.55 7.62 19.73
C PHE A 283 -5.86 7.79 20.52
N SER A 284 -6.13 6.90 21.48
CA SER A 284 -7.33 6.92 22.31
C SER A 284 -7.12 7.70 23.63
N LEU A 285 -5.89 8.09 23.97
CA LEU A 285 -5.61 8.93 25.11
C LEU A 285 -6.25 10.31 24.89
N ARG A 286 -7.36 10.51 25.53
CA ARG A 286 -8.18 11.72 25.38
C ARG A 286 -7.43 12.97 25.86
N GLY A 287 -7.42 14.00 25.02
CA GLY A 287 -7.47 15.36 25.55
C GLY A 287 -8.82 15.59 26.24
N PRO A 288 -9.04 16.73 26.88
CA PRO A 288 -10.14 17.00 27.82
C PRO A 288 -11.57 17.00 27.22
N LEU A 289 -11.81 16.31 26.12
CA LEU A 289 -13.04 16.41 25.34
C LEU A 289 -13.91 15.17 25.46
N GLU A 290 -15.04 15.34 26.12
CA GLU A 290 -16.12 14.37 26.22
C GLU A 290 -17.01 14.42 24.96
N GLY A 291 -17.11 13.30 24.25
CA GLY A 291 -18.01 13.11 23.10
C GLY A 291 -17.50 12.06 22.12
N ALA A 292 -18.28 11.01 21.93
CA ALA A 292 -17.88 9.83 21.13
C ALA A 292 -18.00 10.07 19.62
N ASN A 293 -17.11 10.83 19.01
CA ASN A 293 -17.03 11.00 17.57
C ASN A 293 -15.67 10.55 17.01
N LEU A 294 -15.64 10.05 15.78
CA LEU A 294 -14.45 9.69 15.01
C LEU A 294 -13.34 10.75 15.07
N PHE A 295 -13.70 12.01 15.26
CA PHE A 295 -12.83 13.17 15.48
C PHE A 295 -11.89 13.06 16.69
N LEU A 296 -12.25 12.27 17.71
CA LEU A 296 -11.50 12.21 18.97
C LEU A 296 -10.23 11.38 18.90
N VAL A 297 -10.20 10.37 18.02
CA VAL A 297 -9.00 9.52 17.81
C VAL A 297 -7.84 10.33 17.26
N PHE A 298 -8.11 11.40 16.52
CA PHE A 298 -7.10 12.27 15.91
C PHE A 298 -6.65 13.43 16.81
N GLN A 299 -7.24 13.59 17.99
CA GLN A 299 -6.94 14.72 18.91
C GLN A 299 -5.85 14.42 19.93
N ALA A 300 -5.33 13.20 19.98
CA ALA A 300 -4.23 12.86 20.86
C ALA A 300 -2.88 13.18 20.18
N GLN A 301 -2.18 14.18 20.70
CA GLN A 301 -0.83 14.56 20.27
C GLN A 301 0.12 13.37 20.23
N LEU A 302 0.15 12.55 21.29
CA LEU A 302 0.99 11.36 21.36
C LEU A 302 0.67 10.36 20.23
N GLY A 303 -0.62 10.19 19.91
CA GLY A 303 -1.05 9.40 18.76
C GLY A 303 -0.50 9.97 17.44
N ALA A 304 -0.66 11.28 17.22
CA ALA A 304 -0.18 11.93 16.02
C ALA A 304 1.35 11.87 15.87
N VAL A 305 2.11 12.01 16.95
CA VAL A 305 3.58 12.06 16.90
C VAL A 305 4.21 10.66 16.93
N VAL A 306 3.83 9.83 17.88
CA VAL A 306 4.45 8.52 18.14
C VAL A 306 3.61 7.37 17.61
N GLY A 307 2.28 7.54 17.55
CA GLY A 307 1.36 6.48 17.15
C GLY A 307 1.59 6.00 15.72
N PHE A 308 1.78 6.89 14.72
CA PHE A 308 2.03 6.49 13.33
C PHE A 308 3.29 5.64 13.14
N PRO A 309 4.47 6.00 13.69
CA PRO A 309 5.65 5.12 13.64
C PRO A 309 5.41 3.77 14.29
N LEU A 310 4.72 3.71 15.45
CA LEU A 310 4.41 2.46 16.13
C LEU A 310 3.46 1.57 15.33
N VAL A 311 2.39 2.13 14.77
CA VAL A 311 1.50 1.41 13.84
C VAL A 311 2.30 0.83 12.69
N SER A 312 3.11 1.66 12.04
CA SER A 312 3.90 1.26 10.87
C SER A 312 4.92 0.17 11.18
N LEU A 313 5.63 0.29 12.33
CA LEU A 313 6.54 -0.73 12.82
C LEU A 313 5.79 -2.04 13.13
N GLY A 314 4.66 -1.93 13.84
CA GLY A 314 3.82 -3.08 14.17
C GLY A 314 3.33 -3.83 12.93
N ILE A 315 2.82 -3.10 11.94
CA ILE A 315 2.38 -3.67 10.66
C ILE A 315 3.56 -4.30 9.89
N ALA A 316 4.74 -3.67 9.89
CA ALA A 316 5.93 -4.23 9.25
C ALA A 316 6.36 -5.57 9.89
N LEU A 317 6.30 -5.69 11.22
CA LEU A 317 6.57 -6.92 11.94
C LEU A 317 5.52 -8.01 11.63
N ILE A 318 4.24 -7.65 11.61
CA ILE A 318 3.15 -8.56 11.23
C ILE A 318 3.35 -9.04 9.79
N LEU A 319 3.61 -8.14 8.84
CA LEU A 319 3.90 -8.48 7.44
C LEU A 319 5.09 -9.44 7.34
N GLY A 320 6.17 -9.15 8.05
CA GLY A 320 7.36 -9.99 8.09
C GLY A 320 7.05 -11.41 8.60
N ALA A 321 6.29 -11.52 9.68
CA ALA A 321 5.84 -12.80 10.24
C ALA A 321 4.92 -13.56 9.25
N MET A 322 3.97 -12.88 8.60
CA MET A 322 3.07 -13.49 7.63
C MET A 322 3.81 -13.99 6.39
N LEU A 323 4.87 -13.31 5.95
CA LEU A 323 5.72 -13.77 4.85
C LEU A 323 6.49 -15.06 5.21
N ASP A 324 6.90 -15.22 6.46
CA ASP A 324 7.61 -16.43 6.92
C ASP A 324 6.63 -17.58 7.19
N LEU A 325 5.39 -17.26 7.58
CA LEU A 325 4.31 -18.23 7.82
C LEU A 325 3.49 -18.53 6.55
N ASP A 326 3.86 -18.01 5.39
CA ASP A 326 3.05 -18.17 4.16
C ASP A 326 2.75 -19.64 3.85
N HIS A 327 3.71 -20.56 4.09
CA HIS A 327 3.54 -21.98 3.94
C HIS A 327 2.50 -22.61 4.91
N VAL A 328 2.27 -21.98 6.06
CA VAL A 328 1.23 -22.39 7.02
C VAL A 328 -0.11 -21.79 6.61
N ILE A 329 -0.13 -20.49 6.28
CA ILE A 329 -1.33 -19.75 5.88
C ILE A 329 -1.95 -20.38 4.62
N THR A 330 -1.11 -20.86 3.70
CA THR A 330 -1.56 -21.53 2.46
C THR A 330 -2.41 -22.79 2.74
N ARG A 331 -2.23 -23.44 3.88
CA ARG A 331 -3.03 -24.61 4.27
C ARG A 331 -4.46 -24.26 4.68
N TRP A 332 -4.70 -23.02 5.05
CA TRP A 332 -6.00 -22.49 5.52
C TRP A 332 -6.37 -21.25 4.71
N PRO A 333 -6.67 -21.40 3.40
CA PRO A 333 -6.97 -20.26 2.56
C PRO A 333 -8.25 -19.57 3.03
N VAL A 334 -8.21 -18.25 3.15
CA VAL A 334 -9.39 -17.42 3.43
C VAL A 334 -10.12 -17.19 2.10
N PRO A 335 -11.33 -17.77 1.92
CA PRO A 335 -12.07 -17.61 0.68
C PRO A 335 -12.31 -16.14 0.34
N GLY A 336 -12.11 -15.76 -0.92
CA GLY A 336 -12.35 -14.40 -1.38
C GLY A 336 -11.21 -13.41 -1.11
N ALA A 337 -10.27 -13.68 -0.20
CA ALA A 337 -9.21 -12.71 0.15
C ALA A 337 -8.36 -12.30 -1.05
N ALA A 338 -7.97 -13.25 -1.89
CA ALA A 338 -7.21 -12.95 -3.12
C ALA A 338 -8.00 -12.10 -4.12
N SER A 339 -9.31 -12.32 -4.23
CA SER A 339 -10.21 -11.52 -5.08
C SER A 339 -10.36 -10.10 -4.54
N ILE A 340 -10.59 -9.95 -3.23
CA ILE A 340 -10.66 -8.64 -2.56
C ILE A 340 -9.33 -7.90 -2.73
N ALA A 341 -8.20 -8.57 -2.48
CA ALA A 341 -6.86 -7.99 -2.67
C ALA A 341 -6.60 -7.55 -4.13
N THR A 342 -7.16 -8.26 -5.09
CA THR A 342 -7.07 -7.91 -6.53
C THR A 342 -7.88 -6.67 -6.84
N LEU A 343 -9.08 -6.53 -6.28
CA LEU A 343 -9.98 -5.40 -6.46
C LEU A 343 -9.63 -4.20 -5.55
N ALA A 344 -8.66 -4.35 -4.63
CA ALA A 344 -8.41 -3.37 -3.57
C ALA A 344 -8.16 -1.95 -4.09
N TYR A 345 -7.44 -1.81 -5.22
CA TYR A 345 -7.18 -0.51 -5.81
C TYR A 345 -8.44 0.12 -6.42
N SER A 346 -9.21 -0.65 -7.19
CA SER A 346 -10.48 -0.19 -7.76
C SER A 346 -11.50 0.14 -6.65
N LEU A 347 -11.60 -0.67 -5.57
CA LEU A 347 -12.42 -0.37 -4.39
C LEU A 347 -11.98 0.93 -3.71
N TYR A 348 -10.66 1.12 -3.54
CA TYR A 348 -10.12 2.32 -2.92
C TYR A 348 -10.50 3.59 -3.67
N LEU A 349 -10.46 3.56 -4.99
CA LEU A 349 -10.82 4.71 -5.83
C LEU A 349 -12.30 5.02 -5.82
N SER A 350 -13.17 4.00 -5.83
CA SER A 350 -14.61 4.16 -6.15
C SER A 350 -15.56 4.20 -4.95
N HIS A 351 -15.19 3.60 -3.78
CA HIS A 351 -16.15 3.37 -2.68
C HIS A 351 -16.89 4.62 -2.20
N LYS A 352 -16.21 5.78 -2.07
CA LYS A 352 -16.87 7.00 -1.59
C LYS A 352 -17.92 7.55 -2.56
N SER A 353 -17.59 7.52 -3.87
CA SER A 353 -18.56 7.88 -4.92
C SER A 353 -19.74 6.92 -4.92
N VAL A 354 -19.49 5.62 -4.80
CA VAL A 354 -20.55 4.60 -4.72
C VAL A 354 -21.44 4.83 -3.53
N TYR A 355 -20.89 5.06 -2.33
CA TYR A 355 -21.68 5.35 -1.13
C TYR A 355 -22.55 6.59 -1.28
N HIS A 356 -22.04 7.60 -1.98
CA HIS A 356 -22.83 8.80 -2.28
C HIS A 356 -23.97 8.49 -3.26
N VAL A 357 -23.70 7.79 -4.35
CA VAL A 357 -24.69 7.41 -5.35
C VAL A 357 -25.77 6.50 -4.75
N ASP A 358 -25.39 5.53 -3.91
CA ASP A 358 -26.35 4.67 -3.22
C ASP A 358 -27.34 5.48 -2.39
N ARG A 359 -26.86 6.52 -1.66
CA ARG A 359 -27.75 7.43 -0.91
C ARG A 359 -28.70 8.20 -1.81
N LEU A 360 -28.24 8.63 -2.98
CA LEU A 360 -29.10 9.32 -3.94
C LEU A 360 -30.16 8.40 -4.57
N LEU A 361 -29.81 7.13 -4.81
CA LEU A 361 -30.70 6.17 -5.48
C LEU A 361 -31.71 5.53 -4.54
N PHE A 362 -31.29 5.18 -3.33
CA PHE A 362 -32.10 4.38 -2.39
C PHE A 362 -32.71 5.22 -1.25
N GLY A 363 -32.21 6.45 -1.02
CA GLY A 363 -32.56 7.27 0.16
C GLY A 363 -31.75 6.83 1.42
N GLU A 364 -31.38 7.79 2.26
CA GLU A 364 -30.60 7.51 3.49
C GLU A 364 -31.40 6.66 4.49
N GLU A 365 -32.71 6.84 4.54
CA GLU A 365 -33.64 6.12 5.44
C GLU A 365 -33.69 4.61 5.13
N ASN A 366 -33.50 4.21 3.87
CA ASN A 366 -33.55 2.82 3.43
C ASN A 366 -32.19 2.13 3.52
N LEU A 367 -31.12 2.88 3.77
CA LEU A 367 -29.74 2.38 3.84
C LEU A 367 -29.23 2.26 5.29
N GLN A 368 -30.10 1.82 6.20
CA GLN A 368 -29.75 1.66 7.61
C GLN A 368 -29.51 0.19 8.00
N GLY A 369 -28.76 -0.01 9.07
CA GLY A 369 -28.51 -1.33 9.66
C GLY A 369 -27.83 -2.31 8.69
N SER A 370 -28.10 -3.59 8.88
CA SER A 370 -27.43 -4.66 8.12
C SER A 370 -27.81 -4.66 6.63
N LEU A 371 -29.02 -4.24 6.28
CA LEU A 371 -29.45 -4.15 4.88
C LEU A 371 -28.66 -3.07 4.14
N GLY A 372 -28.56 -1.87 4.71
CA GLY A 372 -27.74 -0.79 4.16
C GLY A 372 -26.26 -1.20 4.03
N PHE A 373 -25.73 -1.86 5.05
CA PHE A 373 -24.36 -2.41 5.01
C PHE A 373 -24.15 -3.34 3.80
N LEU A 374 -25.06 -4.29 3.56
CA LEU A 374 -24.96 -5.23 2.45
C LEU A 374 -25.08 -4.54 1.09
N ILE A 375 -25.98 -3.54 0.96
CA ILE A 375 -26.13 -2.77 -0.28
C ILE A 375 -24.83 -2.04 -0.59
N TYR A 376 -24.28 -1.26 0.34
CA TYR A 376 -23.02 -0.53 0.14
C TYR A 376 -21.86 -1.45 -0.22
N LEU A 377 -21.76 -2.63 0.38
CA LEU A 377 -20.76 -3.61 0.01
C LEU A 377 -20.99 -4.14 -1.40
N ALA A 378 -22.17 -4.62 -1.71
CA ALA A 378 -22.50 -5.24 -3.01
C ALA A 378 -22.26 -4.28 -4.17
N THR A 379 -22.76 -3.04 -4.07
CA THR A 379 -22.59 -2.01 -5.10
C THR A 379 -21.13 -1.60 -5.25
N SER A 380 -20.38 -1.44 -4.13
CA SER A 380 -18.95 -1.13 -4.18
C SER A 380 -18.15 -2.25 -4.87
N PHE A 381 -18.41 -3.51 -4.55
CA PHE A 381 -17.74 -4.62 -5.21
C PHE A 381 -18.11 -4.74 -6.68
N ALA A 382 -19.37 -4.49 -7.05
CA ALA A 382 -19.81 -4.49 -8.44
C ALA A 382 -19.13 -3.40 -9.26
N VAL A 383 -19.09 -2.16 -8.76
CA VAL A 383 -18.42 -1.03 -9.43
C VAL A 383 -16.92 -1.23 -9.50
N ALA A 384 -16.30 -1.72 -8.43
CA ALA A 384 -14.87 -2.01 -8.42
C ALA A 384 -14.50 -3.15 -9.39
N ALA A 385 -15.32 -4.19 -9.49
CA ALA A 385 -15.15 -5.24 -10.48
C ALA A 385 -15.25 -4.70 -11.90
N ALA A 386 -16.24 -3.84 -12.19
CA ALA A 386 -16.38 -3.19 -13.48
C ALA A 386 -15.15 -2.33 -13.82
N LEU A 387 -14.69 -1.49 -12.88
CA LEU A 387 -13.50 -0.66 -13.04
C LEU A 387 -12.24 -1.53 -13.29
N TRP A 388 -12.10 -2.63 -12.54
CA TRP A 388 -10.98 -3.54 -12.71
C TRP A 388 -11.00 -4.25 -14.08
N TYR A 389 -12.14 -4.81 -14.50
CA TYR A 389 -12.25 -5.52 -15.77
C TYR A 389 -12.10 -4.59 -16.97
N CYS A 390 -12.79 -3.42 -16.95
CA CYS A 390 -12.81 -2.53 -18.10
C CYS A 390 -11.54 -1.69 -18.23
N VAL A 391 -10.92 -1.30 -17.10
CA VAL A 391 -9.79 -0.37 -17.12
C VAL A 391 -8.52 -1.04 -16.61
N GLU A 392 -8.45 -1.39 -15.33
CA GLU A 392 -7.19 -1.80 -14.69
C GLU A 392 -6.58 -3.03 -15.37
N ARG A 393 -7.34 -4.11 -15.53
CA ARG A 393 -6.90 -5.34 -16.19
C ARG A 393 -6.49 -5.10 -17.65
N THR A 394 -7.25 -4.28 -18.38
CA THR A 394 -6.97 -3.97 -19.79
C THR A 394 -5.60 -3.31 -19.94
N PHE A 395 -5.31 -2.29 -19.14
CA PHE A 395 -4.02 -1.60 -19.18
C PHE A 395 -2.87 -2.46 -18.67
N LEU A 396 -3.10 -3.36 -17.72
CA LEU A 396 -2.10 -4.34 -17.31
C LEU A 396 -1.74 -5.31 -18.45
N LEU A 397 -2.71 -5.75 -19.25
CA LEU A 397 -2.45 -6.58 -20.43
C LEU A 397 -1.70 -5.82 -21.52
N ILE A 398 -2.02 -4.54 -21.74
CA ILE A 398 -1.28 -3.66 -22.67
C ILE A 398 0.16 -3.52 -22.19
N ARG A 399 0.38 -3.23 -20.91
CA ARG A 399 1.72 -3.16 -20.30
C ARG A 399 2.53 -4.42 -20.60
N ASP A 400 1.95 -5.59 -20.39
CA ASP A 400 2.66 -6.86 -20.56
C ASP A 400 3.03 -7.11 -22.04
N ARG A 401 2.23 -6.59 -22.99
CA ARG A 401 2.56 -6.61 -24.43
C ARG A 401 3.69 -5.63 -24.76
N VAL A 402 3.61 -4.39 -24.27
CA VAL A 402 4.61 -3.33 -24.52
C VAL A 402 5.97 -3.69 -23.93
N MET A 403 5.99 -4.39 -22.81
CA MET A 403 7.21 -4.74 -22.09
C MET A 403 7.81 -6.11 -22.48
N ARG A 404 7.18 -6.86 -23.38
CA ARG A 404 7.81 -8.07 -23.93
C ARG A 404 9.00 -7.65 -24.80
N PRO A 405 10.22 -8.23 -24.59
CA PRO A 405 11.31 -8.04 -25.54
C PRO A 405 10.85 -8.52 -26.90
N GLY A 406 10.96 -7.68 -27.93
CA GLY A 406 10.55 -8.02 -29.27
C GLY A 406 11.21 -9.33 -29.72
N SER A 407 10.41 -10.22 -30.28
CA SER A 407 10.84 -11.49 -30.89
C SER A 407 11.58 -11.28 -32.22
N THR A 408 12.21 -10.14 -32.44
CA THR A 408 12.80 -9.72 -33.71
C THR A 408 14.24 -10.14 -33.93
N ASP A 409 14.79 -11.06 -33.13
CA ASP A 409 16.21 -11.51 -33.36
C ASP A 409 16.38 -13.03 -33.52
N ARG A 410 15.31 -13.75 -33.90
CA ARG A 410 15.45 -15.16 -34.31
C ARG A 410 15.68 -15.40 -35.80
N SER A 411 15.63 -14.36 -36.66
CA SER A 411 15.82 -14.51 -38.09
C SER A 411 17.28 -14.35 -38.56
N GLN A 412 18.24 -14.05 -37.67
CA GLN A 412 19.64 -13.88 -38.08
C GLN A 412 20.57 -15.06 -37.67
N LEU A 413 20.04 -16.09 -37.00
CA LEU A 413 20.86 -17.26 -36.61
C LEU A 413 20.66 -18.48 -37.49
N SER A 414 19.96 -18.36 -38.63
CA SER A 414 19.81 -19.45 -39.61
C SER A 414 20.35 -19.06 -40.98
N LYS A 415 21.62 -18.67 -41.07
CA LYS A 415 22.36 -18.81 -42.33
C LYS A 415 23.25 -20.05 -42.21
N PRO A 416 23.00 -21.11 -42.97
CA PRO A 416 23.94 -22.22 -43.09
C PRO A 416 25.20 -21.70 -43.79
N GLN A 417 26.36 -21.83 -43.17
CA GLN A 417 27.63 -21.71 -43.84
C GLN A 417 27.75 -22.95 -44.76
N LEU A 418 27.48 -22.74 -46.05
CA LEU A 418 27.89 -23.62 -47.15
C LEU A 418 29.28 -23.17 -47.57
N SER A 419 30.27 -23.97 -47.29
CA SER A 419 31.41 -24.28 -48.13
C SER A 419 32.33 -25.27 -47.45
#